data_4d21e9d71e10ed52fcf081a69257a294
#
_entry.id   4d21e9d71e10ed52fcf081a69257a294
#
_cell.length_a   1.000
_cell.length_b   1.000
_cell.length_c   1.000
_cell.angle_alpha   90.00
_cell.angle_beta   90.00
_cell.angle_gamma   90.00
#
_symmetry.space_group_name_H-M   'P 1'
#
loop_
_entity.id
_entity.type
_entity.pdbx_description
1 polymer ?
#
loop_
_entity_poly.entity_id
_entity_poly.type
_entity_poly.pdbx_seq_one_letter_code
_entity_poly.pdbx_strand_id
1 'polypeptide(L)'
;KWQIIDGLQRIGTIKEYVVEQKFSLTGMEFLKNLDGLKFDELPRSLQRRIEETNLNAYLVNPSTPKNVKFNIFKRINTGGLVLAPQEIRNALYQGTSTKFLLQMSNTREFIEATDYSIKKDRMLDREFCLRFVCFTQLNLDNYNGIMEDFLNQGMEYLNGATEEKLYQIQDKFKKTMKICKQIFGKFAFRRLNTEERRGPVNKALFETWSIIIYKMNDSDVQKLIDKRKELCEEFTVLCGDYSFQNAIRATDKTSVKTRISKIGKLVEKILDTGDEV
;
A
#
# COMPACT_ATOMS: atom_id res chain seq x y z
N LYS A 1 -0.29 -24.27 14.19
CA LYS A 1 0.98 -23.66 13.77
C LYS A 1 0.98 -22.24 14.29
N TRP A 2 2.00 -21.85 15.07
CA TRP A 2 2.16 -20.50 15.60
C TRP A 2 2.93 -19.63 14.62
N GLN A 3 2.62 -18.36 14.57
CA GLN A 3 3.34 -17.37 13.78
C GLN A 3 3.85 -16.27 14.72
N ILE A 4 5.13 -15.97 14.61
CA ILE A 4 5.73 -14.89 15.40
C ILE A 4 5.30 -13.56 14.80
N ILE A 5 4.74 -12.69 15.63
CA ILE A 5 4.27 -11.35 15.28
C ILE A 5 5.41 -10.33 15.41
N ASP A 6 6.10 -10.37 16.53
CA ASP A 6 7.26 -9.53 16.86
C ASP A 6 8.31 -10.36 17.56
N GLY A 7 9.55 -9.89 17.52
CA GLY A 7 10.68 -10.56 18.18
C GLY A 7 11.32 -11.68 17.35
N LEU A 8 10.94 -11.87 16.08
CA LEU A 8 11.53 -12.91 15.22
C LEU A 8 13.06 -12.82 15.17
N GLN A 9 13.61 -11.61 15.01
CA GLN A 9 15.07 -11.40 14.98
C GLN A 9 15.69 -11.74 16.34
N ARG A 10 15.09 -11.28 17.44
CA ARG A 10 15.59 -11.56 18.80
C ARG A 10 15.60 -13.06 19.11
N ILE A 11 14.49 -13.74 18.82
CA ILE A 11 14.38 -15.20 19.03
C ILE A 11 15.31 -15.95 18.06
N GLY A 12 15.40 -15.50 16.80
CA GLY A 12 16.30 -16.07 15.80
C GLY A 12 17.77 -15.96 16.24
N THR A 13 18.21 -14.78 16.70
CA THR A 13 19.57 -14.55 17.20
C THR A 13 19.89 -15.43 18.41
N ILE A 14 18.95 -15.53 19.36
CA ILE A 14 19.12 -16.42 20.53
C ILE A 14 19.26 -17.88 20.07
N LYS A 15 18.38 -18.33 19.16
CA LYS A 15 18.45 -19.69 18.61
C LYS A 15 19.79 -19.95 17.89
N GLU A 16 20.20 -19.03 17.02
CA GLU A 16 21.45 -19.16 16.25
C GLU A 16 22.70 -19.14 17.13
N TYR A 17 22.69 -18.36 18.22
CA TYR A 17 23.80 -18.30 19.16
C TYR A 17 23.82 -19.48 20.12
N VAL A 18 22.69 -19.74 20.82
CA VAL A 18 22.63 -20.70 21.93
C VAL A 18 22.51 -22.13 21.42
N VAL A 19 21.64 -22.37 20.41
CA VAL A 19 21.32 -23.73 19.95
C VAL A 19 22.16 -24.14 18.75
N GLU A 20 22.26 -23.26 17.74
CA GLU A 20 22.91 -23.58 16.48
C GLU A 20 24.38 -23.16 16.44
N GLN A 21 24.81 -22.32 17.37
CA GLN A 21 26.21 -21.83 17.52
C GLN A 21 26.82 -21.31 16.22
N LYS A 22 26.02 -20.61 15.41
CA LYS A 22 26.40 -20.14 14.09
C LYS A 22 27.35 -18.96 14.07
N PHE A 23 27.39 -18.21 15.18
CA PHE A 23 28.27 -17.03 15.28
C PHE A 23 28.85 -16.90 16.68
N SER A 24 29.89 -16.08 16.82
CA SER A 24 30.50 -15.69 18.07
C SER A 24 30.12 -14.25 18.47
N LEU A 25 30.25 -13.91 19.73
CA LEU A 25 30.03 -12.54 20.21
C LEU A 25 31.04 -11.60 19.55
N THR A 26 30.60 -10.42 19.14
CA THR A 26 31.44 -9.39 18.51
C THR A 26 31.06 -8.01 18.98
N GLY A 27 32.05 -7.12 19.12
CA GLY A 27 31.80 -5.73 19.51
C GLY A 27 31.40 -5.53 20.96
N MET A 28 31.90 -6.36 21.88
CA MET A 28 31.61 -6.31 23.31
C MET A 28 32.33 -5.17 23.98
N GLU A 29 31.67 -4.01 24.15
CA GLU A 29 32.29 -2.82 24.74
C GLU A 29 32.70 -3.00 26.21
N PHE A 30 31.86 -3.65 27.03
CA PHE A 30 32.06 -3.84 28.48
C PHE A 30 32.62 -5.21 28.86
N LEU A 31 32.36 -6.24 28.04
CA LEU A 31 32.76 -7.61 28.33
C LEU A 31 33.78 -8.09 27.28
N LYS A 32 34.82 -7.32 27.06
CA LYS A 32 35.84 -7.55 26.02
C LYS A 32 36.47 -8.94 26.05
N ASN A 33 36.55 -9.54 27.22
CA ASN A 33 37.05 -10.91 27.41
C ASN A 33 36.12 -11.99 26.86
N LEU A 34 34.90 -11.64 26.46
CA LEU A 34 33.94 -12.55 25.85
C LEU A 34 33.85 -12.37 24.32
N ASP A 35 34.57 -11.38 23.80
CA ASP A 35 34.56 -11.09 22.34
C ASP A 35 35.21 -12.27 21.60
N GLY A 36 34.57 -12.73 20.53
CA GLY A 36 35.01 -13.90 19.76
C GLY A 36 34.49 -15.24 20.28
N LEU A 37 33.89 -15.32 21.46
CA LEU A 37 33.43 -16.59 22.05
C LEU A 37 32.05 -17.02 21.50
N LYS A 38 31.89 -18.32 21.29
CA LYS A 38 30.61 -19.00 21.05
C LYS A 38 29.95 -19.31 22.41
N PHE A 39 28.68 -19.75 22.39
CA PHE A 39 27.91 -19.99 23.59
C PHE A 39 28.54 -21.05 24.51
N ASP A 40 29.01 -22.14 23.98
CA ASP A 40 29.68 -23.23 24.76
C ASP A 40 31.07 -22.87 25.25
N GLU A 41 31.70 -21.84 24.71
CA GLU A 41 33.00 -21.31 25.16
C GLU A 41 32.85 -20.29 26.30
N LEU A 42 31.60 -19.83 26.57
CA LEU A 42 31.35 -18.92 27.70
C LEU A 42 31.59 -19.61 29.07
N PRO A 43 32.00 -18.85 30.09
CA PRO A 43 31.98 -19.33 31.46
C PRO A 43 30.61 -19.91 31.86
N ARG A 44 30.58 -21.06 32.52
CA ARG A 44 29.34 -21.77 32.88
C ARG A 44 28.29 -20.90 33.61
N SER A 45 28.76 -19.96 34.42
CA SER A 45 27.88 -18.99 35.08
C SER A 45 27.12 -18.10 34.12
N LEU A 46 27.73 -17.70 33.00
CA LEU A 46 27.10 -16.90 31.98
C LEU A 46 26.18 -17.73 31.09
N GLN A 47 26.57 -18.97 30.76
CA GLN A 47 25.70 -19.91 30.06
C GLN A 47 24.40 -20.09 30.86
N ARG A 48 24.48 -20.42 32.16
CA ARG A 48 23.30 -20.56 33.04
C ARG A 48 22.46 -19.29 33.09
N ARG A 49 23.07 -18.13 33.18
CA ARG A 49 22.34 -16.86 33.21
C ARG A 49 21.54 -16.63 31.93
N ILE A 50 22.07 -17.04 30.81
CA ILE A 50 21.35 -16.98 29.52
C ILE A 50 20.24 -18.03 29.49
N GLU A 51 20.51 -19.30 29.84
CA GLU A 51 19.57 -20.39 29.89
C GLU A 51 18.38 -20.14 30.83
N GLU A 52 18.60 -19.49 31.96
CA GLU A 52 17.61 -19.19 33.01
C GLU A 52 16.89 -17.85 32.77
N THR A 53 17.23 -17.11 31.71
CA THR A 53 16.58 -15.84 31.39
C THR A 53 15.12 -16.04 31.00
N ASN A 54 14.22 -15.41 31.73
CA ASN A 54 12.80 -15.47 31.45
C ASN A 54 12.44 -14.68 30.16
N LEU A 55 11.78 -15.34 29.25
CA LEU A 55 11.18 -14.73 28.05
C LEU A 55 9.67 -14.60 28.24
N ASN A 56 9.19 -13.36 28.32
CA ASN A 56 7.76 -13.09 28.35
C ASN A 56 7.20 -13.10 26.93
N ALA A 57 6.31 -14.04 26.62
CA ALA A 57 5.60 -14.11 25.35
C ALA A 57 4.11 -13.82 25.53
N TYR A 58 3.60 -12.90 24.73
CA TYR A 58 2.17 -12.61 24.65
C TYR A 58 1.55 -13.35 23.46
N LEU A 59 0.51 -14.12 23.71
CA LEU A 59 -0.21 -14.88 22.69
C LEU A 59 -1.44 -14.10 22.23
N VAL A 60 -1.51 -13.82 20.94
CA VAL A 60 -2.72 -13.27 20.33
C VAL A 60 -3.63 -14.43 19.95
N ASN A 61 -4.82 -14.48 20.55
CA ASN A 61 -5.77 -15.56 20.31
C ASN A 61 -6.15 -15.65 18.81
N PRO A 62 -6.24 -16.85 18.23
CA PRO A 62 -6.69 -17.03 16.85
C PRO A 62 -8.07 -16.39 16.57
N SER A 63 -8.98 -16.38 17.54
CA SER A 63 -10.31 -15.76 17.43
C SER A 63 -10.31 -14.23 17.47
N THR A 64 -9.17 -13.58 17.80
CA THR A 64 -9.08 -12.12 17.78
C THR A 64 -9.35 -11.58 16.37
N PRO A 65 -10.27 -10.59 16.19
CA PRO A 65 -10.55 -10.00 14.89
C PRO A 65 -9.30 -9.44 14.21
N LYS A 66 -9.22 -9.55 12.89
CA LYS A 66 -8.02 -9.18 12.13
C LYS A 66 -7.67 -7.68 12.25
N ASN A 67 -8.66 -6.80 12.31
CA ASN A 67 -8.46 -5.37 12.56
C ASN A 67 -7.84 -5.09 13.93
N VAL A 68 -8.23 -5.84 14.96
CA VAL A 68 -7.61 -5.75 16.30
C VAL A 68 -6.17 -6.26 16.24
N LYS A 69 -5.92 -7.39 15.57
CA LYS A 69 -4.57 -7.90 15.32
C LYS A 69 -3.71 -6.84 14.62
N PHE A 70 -4.23 -6.21 13.57
CA PHE A 70 -3.55 -5.14 12.84
C PHE A 70 -3.15 -3.99 13.76
N ASN A 71 -4.06 -3.53 14.60
CA ASN A 71 -3.80 -2.44 15.55
C ASN A 71 -2.77 -2.83 16.63
N ILE A 72 -2.80 -4.08 17.11
CA ILE A 72 -1.80 -4.62 18.04
C ILE A 72 -0.42 -4.62 17.37
N PHE A 73 -0.32 -5.13 16.15
CA PHE A 73 0.93 -5.13 15.37
C PHE A 73 1.50 -3.72 15.19
N LYS A 74 0.65 -2.78 14.80
CA LYS A 74 1.04 -1.39 14.60
C LYS A 74 1.60 -0.75 15.88
N ARG A 75 1.07 -1.12 17.06
CA ARG A 75 1.51 -0.59 18.36
C ARG A 75 2.77 -1.26 18.90
N ILE A 76 2.90 -2.57 18.73
CA ILE A 76 4.07 -3.33 19.26
C ILE A 76 5.33 -3.01 18.43
N ASN A 77 5.16 -2.73 17.14
CA ASN A 77 6.23 -2.52 16.18
C ASN A 77 6.97 -1.17 16.36
N THR A 78 7.16 -0.72 17.58
CA THR A 78 7.81 0.56 17.93
C THR A 78 9.26 0.44 18.36
N GLY A 79 9.77 -0.78 18.56
CA GLY A 79 11.09 -1.05 19.15
C GLY A 79 12.22 -1.39 18.18
N GLY A 80 12.02 -1.19 16.87
CA GLY A 80 13.00 -1.53 15.84
C GLY A 80 12.70 -0.85 14.49
N LEU A 81 12.99 -1.50 13.37
CA LEU A 81 12.58 -1.04 12.06
C LEU A 81 11.04 -1.14 11.93
N VAL A 82 10.35 -0.03 12.17
CA VAL A 82 8.88 0.05 12.16
C VAL A 82 8.34 -0.44 10.81
N LEU A 83 7.52 -1.50 10.77
CA LEU A 83 6.89 -1.99 9.55
C LEU A 83 5.89 -0.97 8.99
N ALA A 84 5.86 -0.83 7.67
CA ALA A 84 4.82 -0.05 7.02
C ALA A 84 3.45 -0.75 7.14
N PRO A 85 2.33 -0.01 7.10
CA PRO A 85 1.00 -0.61 7.19
C PRO A 85 0.75 -1.73 6.16
N GLN A 86 1.30 -1.61 4.96
CA GLN A 86 1.14 -2.65 3.94
C GLN A 86 1.97 -3.91 4.21
N GLU A 87 3.13 -3.78 4.86
CA GLU A 87 3.90 -4.95 5.32
C GLU A 87 3.13 -5.72 6.40
N ILE A 88 2.48 -5.00 7.32
CA ILE A 88 1.61 -5.59 8.34
C ILE A 88 0.43 -6.32 7.68
N ARG A 89 -0.25 -5.69 6.70
CA ARG A 89 -1.34 -6.35 5.95
C ARG A 89 -0.86 -7.61 5.23
N ASN A 90 0.30 -7.53 4.59
CA ASN A 90 0.87 -8.68 3.88
C ASN A 90 1.15 -9.86 4.82
N ALA A 91 1.53 -9.60 6.06
CA ALA A 91 1.75 -10.64 7.06
C ALA A 91 0.43 -11.23 7.59
N LEU A 92 -0.58 -10.39 7.87
CA LEU A 92 -1.84 -10.81 8.49
C LEU A 92 -2.86 -11.44 7.54
N TYR A 93 -2.84 -11.01 6.27
CA TYR A 93 -3.81 -11.43 5.25
C TYR A 93 -3.15 -12.30 4.18
N GLN A 94 -2.27 -13.22 4.60
CA GLN A 94 -1.60 -14.14 3.68
C GLN A 94 -2.62 -14.95 2.86
N GLY A 95 -2.29 -15.21 1.60
CA GLY A 95 -3.13 -15.97 0.68
C GLY A 95 -3.13 -15.40 -0.73
N THR A 96 -4.27 -15.47 -1.38
CA THR A 96 -4.50 -14.98 -2.73
C THR A 96 -4.21 -13.49 -2.86
N SER A 97 -4.65 -12.69 -1.88
CA SER A 97 -4.47 -11.23 -1.88
C SER A 97 -3.00 -10.81 -2.02
N THR A 98 -2.10 -11.44 -1.25
CA THR A 98 -0.67 -11.08 -1.26
C THR A 98 0.02 -11.41 -2.57
N LYS A 99 -0.33 -12.57 -3.16
CA LYS A 99 0.18 -13.00 -4.46
C LYS A 99 -0.35 -12.11 -5.59
N PHE A 100 -1.64 -11.84 -5.56
CA PHE A 100 -2.32 -11.03 -6.57
C PHE A 100 -1.81 -9.59 -6.59
N LEU A 101 -1.67 -8.94 -5.44
CA LEU A 101 -1.12 -7.59 -5.35
C LEU A 101 0.33 -7.52 -5.84
N LEU A 102 1.14 -8.55 -5.58
CA LEU A 102 2.48 -8.65 -6.14
C LEU A 102 2.46 -8.76 -7.67
N GLN A 103 1.53 -9.55 -8.23
CA GLN A 103 1.37 -9.64 -9.69
C GLN A 103 0.93 -8.30 -10.29
N MET A 104 -0.07 -7.63 -9.70
CA MET A 104 -0.53 -6.32 -10.15
C MET A 104 0.60 -5.29 -10.14
N SER A 105 1.38 -5.21 -9.05
CA SER A 105 2.44 -4.20 -8.90
C SER A 105 3.63 -4.42 -9.86
N ASN A 106 3.77 -5.61 -10.43
CA ASN A 106 4.77 -5.91 -11.45
C ASN A 106 4.25 -5.77 -12.89
N THR A 107 3.00 -5.35 -13.10
CA THR A 107 2.49 -5.11 -14.45
C THR A 107 3.20 -3.92 -15.09
N ARG A 108 3.52 -4.06 -16.37
CA ARG A 108 4.18 -3.01 -17.15
C ARG A 108 3.35 -1.73 -17.17
N GLU A 109 2.05 -1.85 -17.34
CA GLU A 109 1.11 -0.74 -17.40
C GLU A 109 1.11 0.10 -16.11
N PHE A 110 1.18 -0.53 -14.94
CA PHE A 110 1.28 0.19 -13.65
C PHE A 110 2.61 0.92 -13.50
N ILE A 111 3.71 0.23 -13.82
CA ILE A 111 5.06 0.78 -13.71
C ILE A 111 5.21 1.99 -14.64
N GLU A 112 4.74 1.89 -15.89
CA GLU A 112 4.80 2.98 -16.88
C GLU A 112 3.85 4.12 -16.53
N ALA A 113 2.63 3.84 -16.05
CA ALA A 113 1.67 4.88 -15.65
C ALA A 113 2.14 5.69 -14.46
N THR A 114 2.84 5.07 -13.52
CA THR A 114 3.44 5.76 -12.36
C THR A 114 4.81 6.35 -12.67
N ASP A 115 5.27 6.21 -13.92
CA ASP A 115 6.54 6.70 -14.43
C ASP A 115 7.72 6.25 -13.54
N TYR A 116 7.74 4.96 -13.19
CA TYR A 116 8.75 4.28 -12.37
C TYR A 116 8.98 4.92 -11.00
N SER A 117 8.01 5.70 -10.49
CA SER A 117 8.19 6.52 -9.27
C SER A 117 7.77 5.82 -7.99
N ILE A 118 7.03 4.72 -8.08
CA ILE A 118 6.58 3.97 -6.91
C ILE A 118 7.67 2.98 -6.52
N LYS A 119 8.30 3.22 -5.38
CA LYS A 119 9.30 2.31 -4.83
C LYS A 119 8.66 1.02 -4.35
N LYS A 120 9.34 -0.11 -4.57
CA LYS A 120 8.93 -1.41 -4.03
C LYS A 120 9.25 -1.55 -2.54
N ASP A 121 10.09 -0.65 -2.03
CA ASP A 121 10.44 -0.58 -0.62
C ASP A 121 9.19 -0.45 0.23
N ARG A 122 9.12 -1.22 1.30
CA ARG A 122 8.02 -1.20 2.27
C ARG A 122 6.66 -1.53 1.65
N MET A 123 6.65 -2.23 0.50
CA MET A 123 5.44 -2.66 -0.23
C MET A 123 4.52 -1.51 -0.65
N LEU A 124 5.05 -0.32 -0.89
CA LEU A 124 4.27 0.84 -1.30
C LEU A 124 3.56 0.60 -2.65
N ASP A 125 4.22 -0.08 -3.58
CA ASP A 125 3.67 -0.52 -4.86
C ASP A 125 2.41 -1.38 -4.69
N ARG A 126 2.42 -2.33 -3.74
CA ARG A 126 1.27 -3.18 -3.43
C ARG A 126 0.15 -2.41 -2.73
N GLU A 127 0.48 -1.40 -1.92
CA GLU A 127 -0.53 -0.52 -1.33
C GLU A 127 -1.30 0.25 -2.40
N PHE A 128 -0.62 0.77 -3.45
CA PHE A 128 -1.29 1.42 -4.57
C PHE A 128 -2.24 0.46 -5.30
N CYS A 129 -1.80 -0.76 -5.60
CA CYS A 129 -2.65 -1.78 -6.21
C CYS A 129 -3.87 -2.13 -5.33
N LEU A 130 -3.68 -2.24 -4.01
CA LEU A 130 -4.77 -2.48 -3.06
C LEU A 130 -5.76 -1.32 -3.04
N ARG A 131 -5.30 -0.07 -3.08
CA ARG A 131 -6.16 1.11 -3.21
C ARG A 131 -7.01 1.06 -4.47
N PHE A 132 -6.43 0.68 -5.61
CA PHE A 132 -7.21 0.45 -6.83
C PHE A 132 -8.34 -0.54 -6.59
N VAL A 133 -8.03 -1.71 -6.02
CA VAL A 133 -9.04 -2.75 -5.72
C VAL A 133 -10.14 -2.21 -4.81
N CYS A 134 -9.78 -1.56 -3.70
CA CYS A 134 -10.76 -1.03 -2.75
C CYS A 134 -11.70 -0.01 -3.40
N PHE A 135 -11.15 0.95 -4.13
CA PHE A 135 -11.95 2.02 -4.73
C PHE A 135 -12.78 1.58 -5.93
N THR A 136 -12.43 0.46 -6.59
CA THR A 136 -13.17 -0.04 -7.76
C THR A 136 -14.06 -1.24 -7.48
N GLN A 137 -13.81 -2.02 -6.43
CA GLN A 137 -14.54 -3.25 -6.15
C GLN A 137 -15.42 -3.17 -4.89
N LEU A 138 -15.08 -2.31 -3.91
CA LEU A 138 -15.87 -2.16 -2.70
C LEU A 138 -16.88 -1.03 -2.81
N ASN A 139 -17.98 -1.13 -2.03
CA ASN A 139 -18.97 -0.06 -1.98
C ASN A 139 -18.44 1.12 -1.14
N LEU A 140 -18.22 2.26 -1.81
CA LEU A 140 -17.76 3.49 -1.16
C LEU A 140 -18.75 4.11 -0.19
N ASP A 141 -20.04 3.79 -0.27
CA ASP A 141 -21.03 4.26 0.72
C ASP A 141 -20.75 3.70 2.11
N ASN A 142 -20.16 2.49 2.16
CA ASN A 142 -19.75 1.83 3.39
C ASN A 142 -18.40 2.34 3.92
N TYR A 143 -17.72 3.23 3.20
CA TYR A 143 -16.47 3.80 3.66
C TYR A 143 -16.69 4.68 4.90
N ASN A 144 -16.12 4.28 6.03
CA ASN A 144 -16.30 4.94 7.32
C ASN A 144 -15.32 6.12 7.57
N GLY A 145 -14.45 6.43 6.61
CA GLY A 145 -13.41 7.46 6.74
C GLY A 145 -12.06 6.94 7.27
N ILE A 146 -11.97 5.65 7.60
CA ILE A 146 -10.76 5.03 8.11
C ILE A 146 -10.12 4.19 6.98
N MET A 147 -9.09 4.75 6.34
CA MET A 147 -8.43 4.11 5.20
C MET A 147 -7.84 2.75 5.55
N GLU A 148 -7.32 2.57 6.76
CA GLU A 148 -6.73 1.32 7.20
C GLU A 148 -7.76 0.17 7.18
N ASP A 149 -8.97 0.43 7.70
CA ASP A 149 -10.06 -0.56 7.72
C ASP A 149 -10.52 -0.90 6.30
N PHE A 150 -10.60 0.12 5.44
CA PHE A 150 -11.01 -0.05 4.05
C PHE A 150 -10.01 -0.90 3.26
N LEU A 151 -8.71 -0.68 3.46
CA LEU A 151 -7.68 -1.48 2.85
C LEU A 151 -7.63 -2.92 3.42
N ASN A 152 -7.94 -3.10 4.70
CA ASN A 152 -8.08 -4.43 5.30
C ASN A 152 -9.25 -5.21 4.68
N GLN A 153 -10.39 -4.56 4.46
CA GLN A 153 -11.53 -5.15 3.73
C GLN A 153 -11.15 -5.56 2.30
N GLY A 154 -10.33 -4.75 1.62
CA GLY A 154 -9.80 -5.09 0.30
C GLY A 154 -8.94 -6.36 0.28
N MET A 155 -8.14 -6.58 1.32
CA MET A 155 -7.37 -7.83 1.47
C MET A 155 -8.29 -9.04 1.66
N GLU A 156 -9.35 -8.89 2.48
CA GLU A 156 -10.35 -9.94 2.70
C GLU A 156 -11.12 -10.25 1.42
N TYR A 157 -11.56 -9.20 0.72
CA TYR A 157 -12.24 -9.34 -0.58
C TYR A 157 -11.40 -10.14 -1.58
N LEU A 158 -10.11 -9.81 -1.73
CA LEU A 158 -9.21 -10.53 -2.62
C LEU A 158 -8.97 -11.99 -2.20
N ASN A 159 -8.93 -12.27 -0.90
CA ASN A 159 -8.77 -13.64 -0.41
C ASN A 159 -10.01 -14.51 -0.63
N GLY A 160 -11.20 -13.90 -0.78
CA GLY A 160 -12.45 -14.58 -1.11
C GLY A 160 -12.82 -14.56 -2.60
N ALA A 161 -12.05 -13.87 -3.44
CA ALA A 161 -12.34 -13.72 -4.86
C ALA A 161 -12.01 -14.98 -5.66
N THR A 162 -12.83 -15.28 -6.68
CA THR A 162 -12.57 -16.37 -7.65
C THR A 162 -11.45 -15.98 -8.62
N GLU A 163 -10.80 -16.95 -9.24
CA GLU A 163 -9.76 -16.70 -10.25
C GLU A 163 -10.27 -15.86 -11.42
N GLU A 164 -11.49 -16.12 -11.87
CA GLU A 164 -12.14 -15.35 -12.91
C GLU A 164 -12.30 -13.87 -12.52
N LYS A 165 -12.72 -13.61 -11.27
CA LYS A 165 -12.86 -12.24 -10.74
C LYS A 165 -11.51 -11.54 -10.64
N LEU A 166 -10.48 -12.23 -10.20
CA LEU A 166 -9.12 -11.70 -10.14
C LEU A 166 -8.61 -11.34 -11.55
N TYR A 167 -8.85 -12.21 -12.53
CA TYR A 167 -8.49 -11.93 -13.92
C TYR A 167 -9.19 -10.65 -14.44
N GLN A 168 -10.51 -10.52 -14.21
CA GLN A 168 -11.27 -9.32 -14.61
C GLN A 168 -10.73 -8.04 -13.95
N ILE A 169 -10.38 -8.11 -12.65
CA ILE A 169 -9.78 -6.99 -11.91
C ILE A 169 -8.42 -6.61 -12.52
N GLN A 170 -7.58 -7.59 -12.81
CA GLN A 170 -6.25 -7.35 -13.38
C GLN A 170 -6.33 -6.76 -14.79
N ASP A 171 -7.24 -7.26 -15.64
CA ASP A 171 -7.45 -6.74 -17.00
C ASP A 171 -7.90 -5.28 -16.96
N LYS A 172 -8.94 -4.99 -16.18
CA LYS A 172 -9.43 -3.62 -15.96
C LYS A 172 -8.37 -2.70 -15.35
N PHE A 173 -7.55 -3.20 -14.43
CA PHE A 173 -6.43 -2.46 -13.87
C PHE A 173 -5.43 -2.05 -14.95
N LYS A 174 -4.96 -2.99 -15.76
CA LYS A 174 -4.04 -2.72 -16.86
C LYS A 174 -4.61 -1.70 -17.84
N LYS A 175 -5.89 -1.87 -18.24
CA LYS A 175 -6.59 -0.93 -19.12
C LYS A 175 -6.64 0.47 -18.50
N THR A 176 -7.03 0.59 -17.24
CA THR A 176 -7.09 1.87 -16.52
C THR A 176 -5.71 2.55 -16.44
N MET A 177 -4.67 1.81 -16.11
CA MET A 177 -3.29 2.35 -16.04
C MET A 177 -2.83 2.85 -17.41
N LYS A 178 -3.08 2.09 -18.47
CA LYS A 178 -2.74 2.49 -19.84
C LYS A 178 -3.46 3.79 -20.25
N ILE A 179 -4.74 3.90 -19.97
CA ILE A 179 -5.54 5.10 -20.26
C ILE A 179 -5.00 6.31 -19.49
N CYS A 180 -4.76 6.19 -18.20
CA CYS A 180 -4.18 7.28 -17.40
C CYS A 180 -2.82 7.72 -17.96
N LYS A 181 -1.99 6.77 -18.43
CA LYS A 181 -0.72 7.10 -19.09
C LYS A 181 -0.91 7.82 -20.43
N GLN A 182 -1.89 7.44 -21.21
CA GLN A 182 -2.22 8.09 -22.50
C GLN A 182 -2.70 9.54 -22.31
N ILE A 183 -3.53 9.78 -21.28
CA ILE A 183 -4.06 11.11 -20.97
C ILE A 183 -2.99 12.02 -20.40
N PHE A 184 -2.31 11.59 -19.34
CA PHE A 184 -1.46 12.46 -18.50
C PHE A 184 0.05 12.28 -18.73
N GLY A 185 0.47 11.28 -19.50
CA GLY A 185 1.87 10.99 -19.74
C GLY A 185 2.65 10.74 -18.43
N LYS A 186 3.77 11.44 -18.26
CA LYS A 186 4.62 11.38 -17.04
C LYS A 186 3.98 12.00 -15.81
N PHE A 187 2.86 12.71 -15.98
CA PHE A 187 2.15 13.41 -14.91
C PHE A 187 0.95 12.60 -14.37
N ALA A 188 0.71 11.38 -14.84
CA ALA A 188 -0.37 10.57 -14.33
C ALA A 188 -0.33 10.45 -12.80
N PHE A 189 -1.51 10.61 -12.17
CA PHE A 189 -1.70 10.58 -10.72
C PHE A 189 -0.95 11.65 -9.92
N ARG A 190 -0.56 12.74 -10.56
CA ARG A 190 0.12 13.88 -9.93
C ARG A 190 -0.71 15.14 -10.04
N ARG A 191 -0.44 16.07 -9.14
CA ARG A 191 -0.97 17.44 -9.29
C ARG A 191 -0.34 18.07 -10.52
N LEU A 192 -1.16 18.63 -11.39
CA LEU A 192 -0.68 19.48 -12.47
C LEU A 192 -0.48 20.91 -11.97
N ASN A 193 0.45 21.61 -12.57
CA ASN A 193 0.74 23.01 -12.30
C ASN A 193 1.21 23.70 -13.59
N THR A 194 1.10 25.01 -13.64
CA THR A 194 1.48 25.84 -14.79
C THR A 194 2.97 25.81 -15.13
N GLU A 195 3.82 25.45 -14.16
CA GLU A 195 5.27 25.36 -14.34
C GLU A 195 5.72 24.01 -14.89
N GLU A 196 4.78 23.10 -15.16
CA GLU A 196 5.04 21.71 -15.60
C GLU A 196 6.04 20.96 -14.70
N ARG A 197 6.14 21.36 -13.45
CA ARG A 197 6.97 20.66 -12.45
C ARG A 197 6.34 19.32 -12.08
N ARG A 198 7.13 18.27 -12.24
CA ARG A 198 6.74 16.92 -11.89
C ARG A 198 6.79 16.71 -10.37
N GLY A 199 5.63 16.67 -9.73
CA GLY A 199 5.46 16.32 -8.32
C GLY A 199 5.47 14.80 -8.07
N PRO A 200 5.39 14.37 -6.82
CA PRO A 200 5.24 12.95 -6.45
C PRO A 200 3.86 12.41 -6.87
N VAL A 201 3.77 11.09 -7.07
CA VAL A 201 2.47 10.42 -7.24
C VAL A 201 1.64 10.61 -5.95
N ASN A 202 0.41 11.09 -6.11
CA ASN A 202 -0.51 11.33 -5.01
C ASN A 202 -1.50 10.17 -4.90
N LYS A 203 -1.61 9.56 -3.72
CA LYS A 203 -2.49 8.41 -3.47
C LYS A 203 -3.96 8.73 -3.75
N ALA A 204 -4.42 9.91 -3.35
CA ALA A 204 -5.81 10.33 -3.55
C ALA A 204 -6.14 10.56 -5.03
N LEU A 205 -5.22 11.12 -5.81
CA LEU A 205 -5.37 11.26 -7.25
C LEU A 205 -5.33 9.91 -7.96
N PHE A 206 -4.46 9.00 -7.52
CA PHE A 206 -4.45 7.63 -8.03
C PHE A 206 -5.81 6.93 -7.81
N GLU A 207 -6.35 7.00 -6.59
CA GLU A 207 -7.67 6.45 -6.25
C GLU A 207 -8.78 7.05 -7.12
N THR A 208 -8.80 8.38 -7.24
CA THR A 208 -9.89 9.08 -7.90
C THR A 208 -9.88 8.89 -9.41
N TRP A 209 -8.73 9.04 -10.06
CA TRP A 209 -8.62 8.78 -11.49
C TRP A 209 -8.87 7.30 -11.82
N SER A 210 -8.41 6.40 -10.95
CA SER A 210 -8.65 4.96 -11.12
C SER A 210 -10.14 4.63 -11.14
N ILE A 211 -10.93 5.12 -10.17
CA ILE A 211 -12.37 4.81 -10.11
C ILE A 211 -13.15 5.45 -11.25
N ILE A 212 -12.79 6.67 -11.66
CA ILE A 212 -13.46 7.38 -12.74
C ILE A 212 -13.23 6.66 -14.06
N ILE A 213 -11.98 6.41 -14.43
CA ILE A 213 -11.63 5.71 -15.68
C ILE A 213 -12.17 4.27 -15.68
N TYR A 214 -12.11 3.57 -14.52
CA TYR A 214 -12.65 2.21 -14.39
C TYR A 214 -14.15 2.11 -14.74
N LYS A 215 -14.93 3.15 -14.40
CA LYS A 215 -16.39 3.19 -14.61
C LYS A 215 -16.79 3.65 -16.01
N MET A 216 -15.90 4.26 -16.77
CA MET A 216 -16.20 4.79 -18.10
C MET A 216 -16.35 3.68 -19.13
N ASN A 217 -17.22 3.90 -20.10
CA ASN A 217 -17.31 3.10 -21.32
C ASN A 217 -16.20 3.46 -22.32
N ASP A 218 -15.98 2.63 -23.31
CA ASP A 218 -14.87 2.79 -24.26
C ASP A 218 -15.01 4.03 -25.14
N SER A 219 -16.23 4.44 -25.49
CA SER A 219 -16.51 5.66 -26.29
C SER A 219 -16.09 6.91 -25.52
N ASP A 220 -16.50 7.03 -24.26
CA ASP A 220 -16.16 8.18 -23.42
C ASP A 220 -14.68 8.25 -23.11
N VAL A 221 -14.05 7.08 -22.90
CA VAL A 221 -12.60 6.99 -22.74
C VAL A 221 -11.88 7.53 -23.99
N GLN A 222 -12.33 7.17 -25.19
CA GLN A 222 -11.72 7.65 -26.44
C GLN A 222 -11.89 9.17 -26.58
N LYS A 223 -13.09 9.70 -26.36
CA LYS A 223 -13.34 11.15 -26.34
C LYS A 223 -12.43 11.87 -25.35
N LEU A 224 -12.24 11.31 -24.15
CA LEU A 224 -11.38 11.90 -23.11
C LEU A 224 -9.90 11.90 -23.52
N ILE A 225 -9.44 10.84 -24.20
CA ILE A 225 -8.07 10.78 -24.75
C ILE A 225 -7.88 11.81 -25.85
N ASP A 226 -8.85 11.98 -26.75
CA ASP A 226 -8.78 12.94 -27.85
C ASP A 226 -8.75 14.37 -27.31
N LYS A 227 -9.49 14.66 -26.25
CA LYS A 227 -9.54 15.97 -25.55
C LYS A 227 -8.54 16.10 -24.40
N ARG A 228 -7.50 15.26 -24.35
CA ARG A 228 -6.56 15.21 -23.22
C ARG A 228 -5.88 16.57 -22.93
N LYS A 229 -5.69 17.41 -23.94
CA LYS A 229 -5.07 18.73 -23.75
C LYS A 229 -5.98 19.63 -22.92
N GLU A 230 -7.23 19.77 -23.33
CA GLU A 230 -8.26 20.53 -22.62
C GLU A 230 -8.47 19.98 -21.21
N LEU A 231 -8.55 18.64 -21.05
CA LEU A 231 -8.65 18.02 -19.76
C LEU A 231 -7.47 18.36 -18.83
N CYS A 232 -6.25 18.35 -19.35
CA CYS A 232 -5.07 18.70 -18.55
C CYS A 232 -5.05 20.20 -18.14
N GLU A 233 -5.50 21.10 -19.01
CA GLU A 233 -5.64 22.53 -18.74
C GLU A 233 -6.66 22.74 -17.60
N GLU A 234 -7.86 22.22 -17.74
CA GLU A 234 -8.92 22.30 -16.73
C GLU A 234 -8.54 21.62 -15.41
N PHE A 235 -7.87 20.47 -15.48
CA PHE A 235 -7.37 19.78 -14.29
C PHE A 235 -6.27 20.58 -13.58
N THR A 236 -5.46 21.34 -14.32
CA THR A 236 -4.48 22.27 -13.75
C THR A 236 -5.18 23.35 -12.94
N VAL A 237 -6.26 23.95 -13.47
CA VAL A 237 -7.09 24.90 -12.76
C VAL A 237 -7.69 24.27 -11.49
N LEU A 238 -8.26 23.07 -11.61
CA LEU A 238 -8.81 22.34 -10.45
C LEU A 238 -7.75 22.05 -9.39
N CYS A 239 -6.51 21.75 -9.77
CA CYS A 239 -5.39 21.54 -8.84
C CYS A 239 -5.03 22.82 -8.06
N GLY A 240 -5.42 24.02 -8.55
CA GLY A 240 -5.30 25.31 -7.86
C GLY A 240 -6.42 25.56 -6.84
N ASP A 241 -7.57 24.88 -6.94
CA ASP A 241 -8.72 25.07 -6.05
C ASP A 241 -8.39 24.63 -4.61
N TYR A 242 -8.61 25.51 -3.64
CA TYR A 242 -8.27 25.26 -2.24
C TYR A 242 -9.01 24.07 -1.65
N SER A 243 -10.31 23.93 -1.96
CA SER A 243 -11.11 22.81 -1.42
C SER A 243 -10.68 21.47 -2.02
N PHE A 244 -10.29 21.44 -3.28
CA PHE A 244 -9.74 20.24 -3.92
C PHE A 244 -8.36 19.89 -3.35
N GLN A 245 -7.50 20.88 -3.12
CA GLN A 245 -6.19 20.66 -2.49
C GLN A 245 -6.32 20.00 -1.12
N ASN A 246 -7.28 20.44 -0.30
CA ASN A 246 -7.55 19.82 0.99
C ASN A 246 -8.08 18.39 0.82
N ALA A 247 -8.99 18.17 -0.13
CA ALA A 247 -9.60 16.86 -0.37
C ALA A 247 -8.59 15.79 -0.86
N ILE A 248 -7.53 16.18 -1.56
CA ILE A 248 -6.47 15.25 -2.00
C ILE A 248 -5.37 15.03 -0.95
N ARG A 249 -5.40 15.73 0.17
CA ARG A 249 -4.48 15.55 1.32
C ARG A 249 -5.08 14.68 2.42
N ALA A 250 -6.40 14.56 2.47
CA ALA A 250 -7.13 13.86 3.52
C ALA A 250 -7.78 12.57 3.02
N THR A 251 -8.09 11.68 3.97
CA THR A 251 -8.69 10.37 3.69
C THR A 251 -10.07 10.20 4.31
N ASP A 252 -10.60 11.21 4.99
CA ASP A 252 -11.95 11.15 5.56
C ASP A 252 -13.03 11.04 4.46
N LYS A 253 -14.24 10.61 4.86
CA LYS A 253 -15.35 10.34 3.94
C LYS A 253 -15.73 11.55 3.09
N THR A 254 -15.73 12.74 3.68
CA THR A 254 -16.08 13.99 2.99
C THR A 254 -15.04 14.33 1.93
N SER A 255 -13.77 14.25 2.27
CA SER A 255 -12.66 14.50 1.35
C SER A 255 -12.66 13.54 0.17
N VAL A 256 -12.92 12.23 0.42
CA VAL A 256 -13.05 11.24 -0.65
C VAL A 256 -14.21 11.58 -1.60
N LYS A 257 -15.38 11.89 -1.07
CA LYS A 257 -16.56 12.31 -1.87
C LYS A 257 -16.28 13.57 -2.67
N THR A 258 -15.67 14.57 -2.05
CA THR A 258 -15.35 15.85 -2.69
C THR A 258 -14.44 15.70 -3.91
N ARG A 259 -13.33 14.94 -3.77
CA ARG A 259 -12.40 14.78 -4.90
C ARG A 259 -13.01 13.96 -6.04
N ILE A 260 -13.79 12.91 -5.73
CA ILE A 260 -14.48 12.11 -6.75
C ILE A 260 -15.51 12.97 -7.48
N SER A 261 -16.33 13.75 -6.76
CA SER A 261 -17.32 14.65 -7.36
C SER A 261 -16.70 15.72 -8.23
N LYS A 262 -15.62 16.38 -7.76
CA LYS A 262 -14.98 17.46 -8.53
C LYS A 262 -14.31 16.97 -9.81
N ILE A 263 -13.60 15.84 -9.77
CA ILE A 263 -13.02 15.25 -10.99
C ILE A 263 -14.12 14.67 -11.88
N GLY A 264 -15.19 14.08 -11.31
CA GLY A 264 -16.35 13.61 -12.08
C GLY A 264 -16.98 14.74 -12.90
N LYS A 265 -17.29 15.87 -12.25
CA LYS A 265 -17.84 17.06 -12.93
C LYS A 265 -16.90 17.63 -13.99
N LEU A 266 -15.58 17.60 -13.73
CA LEU A 266 -14.59 18.01 -14.73
C LEU A 266 -14.66 17.10 -15.96
N VAL A 267 -14.71 15.79 -15.78
CA VAL A 267 -14.80 14.82 -16.88
C VAL A 267 -16.11 14.98 -17.65
N GLU A 268 -17.25 15.12 -16.95
CA GLU A 268 -18.56 15.40 -17.57
C GLU A 268 -18.48 16.66 -18.45
N LYS A 269 -17.97 17.76 -17.92
CA LYS A 269 -17.77 19.02 -18.68
C LYS A 269 -16.99 18.79 -19.98
N ILE A 270 -15.87 18.03 -19.92
CA ILE A 270 -15.03 17.75 -21.09
C ILE A 270 -15.75 16.87 -22.11
N LEU A 271 -16.57 15.93 -21.65
CA LEU A 271 -17.33 15.07 -22.57
C LEU A 271 -18.48 15.82 -23.28
N ASP A 272 -19.14 16.74 -22.57
CA ASP A 272 -20.29 17.51 -23.07
C ASP A 272 -19.90 18.61 -24.06
N THR A 273 -18.69 19.17 -23.99
CA THR A 273 -18.22 20.25 -24.88
C THR A 273 -18.18 19.87 -26.36
N GLY A 274 -18.53 18.69 -26.78
CA GLY A 274 -18.44 18.16 -28.16
C GLY A 274 -19.72 17.93 -28.91
N ASP A 275 -20.89 18.15 -28.32
CA ASP A 275 -22.20 17.90 -28.98
C ASP A 275 -22.88 19.17 -29.53
N GLU A 276 -22.17 20.31 -29.54
CA GLU A 276 -22.63 21.53 -30.23
C GLU A 276 -21.93 21.68 -31.61
N VAL A 277 -22.33 20.89 -32.60
CA VAL A 277 -22.15 21.19 -34.03
C VAL A 277 -23.37 20.72 -34.82
#